data_7261cf8c7fe2bfa3cd42f75bc9931a91
#
_entry.id   7261cf8c7fe2bfa3cd42f75bc9931a91
#
_cell.length_a   1.000
_cell.length_b   1.000
_cell.length_c   1.000
_cell.angle_alpha   90.00
_cell.angle_beta   90.00
_cell.angle_gamma   90.00
#
_symmetry.space_group_name_H-M   'P 1'
#
loop_
_entity.id
_entity.type
_entity.pdbx_description
1 polymer ?
#
loop_
_entity_poly.entity_id
_entity_poly.type
_entity_poly.pdbx_seq_one_letter_code
_entity_poly.pdbx_strand_id
1 'polypeptide(L)'
;MANSFIKSLIITIPLFTTIKFVMTVPTSLYDTYDYGNNSNLTYCQAPYSFVVEPIYKEDIDLLQFAQNVEHNEADFFLWGALGKGLDEVAPELVLGGPRPIGVRKANLDDITEKIITEFAYEEVGHLRILKETVGGIPRPLMNLSAAVFASFMNRAFEQPLNPPFDPYINSLNFLLGSYIVPYVGLTGYVGASPMIRGNIAKRLTAGLLGVEAGQDAVIRARLYERAEEKVPPYNYTVAEFTDRLSKLRNQLGKCGVKDEGIIVPPELGAEGKSTTNVLSANKDSISYQRTPAEILRILYDTGDEHLPGGFYPSGANGKIAQQYLSKP
;
A
#
# COMPACT_ATOMS: atom_id res chain seq x y z
N MET A 1 -58.80 -58.50 20.62
CA MET A 1 -57.35 -58.45 20.89
C MET A 1 -56.72 -57.88 19.70
N ALA A 2 -56.43 -56.62 19.69
CA ALA A 2 -55.69 -55.94 18.58
C ALA A 2 -54.58 -55.08 19.20
N ASN A 3 -53.34 -55.51 19.04
CA ASN A 3 -52.18 -54.77 19.49
C ASN A 3 -51.83 -53.68 18.45
N SER A 4 -51.91 -52.42 18.86
CA SER A 4 -51.46 -51.27 18.10
C SER A 4 -49.95 -51.07 18.35
N PHE A 5 -49.13 -51.20 17.32
CA PHE A 5 -47.71 -50.76 17.33
C PHE A 5 -47.61 -49.30 16.95
N ILE A 6 -47.26 -48.45 17.91
CA ILE A 6 -46.85 -47.09 17.67
C ILE A 6 -45.38 -47.11 17.27
N LYS A 7 -45.06 -46.81 16.00
CA LYS A 7 -43.69 -46.54 15.54
C LYS A 7 -43.33 -45.08 15.84
N SER A 8 -42.46 -44.87 16.85
CA SER A 8 -41.85 -43.59 17.08
C SER A 8 -40.85 -43.25 15.96
N LEU A 9 -41.16 -42.22 15.21
CA LEU A 9 -40.24 -41.65 14.21
C LEU A 9 -39.33 -40.64 14.97
N ILE A 10 -38.04 -41.01 15.17
CA ILE A 10 -37.02 -40.11 15.68
C ILE A 10 -36.50 -39.30 14.51
N ILE A 11 -36.89 -38.03 14.42
CA ILE A 11 -36.32 -37.05 13.49
C ILE A 11 -35.07 -36.46 14.17
N THR A 12 -33.90 -36.89 13.78
CA THR A 12 -32.63 -36.23 14.12
C THR A 12 -32.47 -34.99 13.27
N ILE A 13 -32.67 -33.81 13.88
CA ILE A 13 -32.34 -32.52 13.26
C ILE A 13 -30.82 -32.31 13.43
N PRO A 14 -30.04 -32.14 12.38
CA PRO A 14 -28.65 -31.79 12.52
C PRO A 14 -28.54 -30.38 13.11
N LEU A 15 -27.91 -30.26 14.26
CA LEU A 15 -27.56 -29.00 14.90
C LEU A 15 -26.46 -28.35 14.01
N PHE A 16 -26.86 -27.45 13.13
CA PHE A 16 -25.90 -26.52 12.50
C PHE A 16 -25.47 -25.51 13.57
N THR A 17 -24.37 -25.79 14.23
CA THR A 17 -23.66 -24.79 15.02
C THR A 17 -23.09 -23.75 14.05
N THR A 18 -23.81 -22.66 13.87
CA THR A 18 -23.27 -21.44 13.28
C THR A 18 -22.20 -20.92 14.22
N ILE A 19 -20.94 -21.21 13.95
CA ILE A 19 -19.80 -20.56 14.60
C ILE A 19 -19.84 -19.10 14.10
N LYS A 20 -20.40 -18.21 14.92
CA LYS A 20 -20.26 -16.78 14.72
C LYS A 20 -18.80 -16.44 15.07
N PHE A 21 -17.97 -16.21 14.05
CA PHE A 21 -16.71 -15.51 14.24
C PHE A 21 -17.07 -14.10 14.70
N VAL A 22 -16.98 -13.83 15.99
CA VAL A 22 -16.97 -12.47 16.51
C VAL A 22 -15.56 -11.95 16.26
N MET A 23 -15.33 -11.29 15.12
CA MET A 23 -14.13 -10.47 14.96
C MET A 23 -14.25 -9.32 15.98
N THR A 24 -13.37 -9.31 16.96
CA THR A 24 -13.23 -8.17 17.86
C THR A 24 -12.61 -7.05 17.04
N VAL A 25 -13.34 -5.95 16.87
CA VAL A 25 -12.81 -4.75 16.22
C VAL A 25 -11.71 -4.19 17.12
N PRO A 26 -10.51 -3.92 16.57
CA PRO A 26 -9.43 -3.34 17.34
C PRO A 26 -9.85 -2.03 17.99
N THR A 27 -9.58 -1.86 19.27
CA THR A 27 -9.90 -0.64 20.01
C THR A 27 -9.22 0.60 19.44
N SER A 28 -8.08 0.42 18.74
CA SER A 28 -7.36 1.49 18.03
C SER A 28 -8.14 2.12 16.86
N LEU A 29 -9.17 1.45 16.33
CA LEU A 29 -10.06 2.04 15.32
C LEU A 29 -11.14 2.94 15.94
N TYR A 30 -11.33 2.84 17.23
CA TYR A 30 -12.10 3.80 18.00
C TYR A 30 -11.07 4.68 18.72
N ASP A 31 -11.08 5.98 18.51
CA ASP A 31 -10.28 6.92 19.29
C ASP A 31 -10.73 6.85 20.75
N THR A 32 -10.34 5.80 21.47
CA THR A 32 -10.39 5.76 22.91
C THR A 32 -9.23 6.60 23.40
N TYR A 33 -9.41 7.91 23.43
CA TYR A 33 -8.51 8.78 24.15
C TYR A 33 -8.62 8.40 25.64
N ASP A 34 -7.65 7.66 26.14
CA ASP A 34 -7.44 7.48 27.56
C ASP A 34 -6.91 8.82 28.12
N TYR A 35 -7.80 9.75 28.34
CA TYR A 35 -7.53 10.93 29.15
C TYR A 35 -7.47 10.45 30.59
N GLY A 36 -6.31 9.96 31.03
CA GLY A 36 -6.07 9.51 32.39
C GLY A 36 -6.80 10.37 33.40
N ASN A 37 -7.59 9.78 34.23
CA ASN A 37 -8.34 10.22 35.44
C ASN A 37 -8.58 11.73 35.67
N ASN A 38 -8.71 12.54 34.61
CA ASN A 38 -9.03 13.96 34.74
C ASN A 38 -10.54 14.14 34.55
N SER A 39 -11.29 14.06 35.66
CA SER A 39 -12.75 14.08 35.75
C SER A 39 -13.44 15.35 35.21
N ASN A 40 -12.72 16.25 34.55
CA ASN A 40 -13.26 17.52 34.06
C ASN A 40 -13.38 17.63 32.52
N LEU A 41 -13.11 16.57 31.75
CA LEU A 41 -13.23 16.58 30.29
C LEU A 41 -14.48 15.85 29.82
N THR A 42 -15.66 16.40 30.12
CA THR A 42 -16.98 15.85 29.74
C THR A 42 -17.36 16.11 28.27
N TYR A 43 -16.46 16.60 27.42
CA TYR A 43 -16.80 17.07 26.05
C TYR A 43 -16.26 16.22 24.90
N CYS A 44 -15.48 15.17 25.17
CA CYS A 44 -14.99 14.27 24.11
C CYS A 44 -15.87 13.02 24.00
N GLN A 45 -17.18 13.19 23.84
CA GLN A 45 -17.99 12.07 23.35
C GLN A 45 -17.65 11.86 21.88
N ALA A 46 -17.40 10.60 21.51
CA ALA A 46 -17.37 10.24 20.09
C ALA A 46 -18.62 10.82 19.43
N PRO A 47 -18.50 11.65 18.40
CA PRO A 47 -19.62 12.43 17.87
C PRO A 47 -20.73 11.56 17.28
N TYR A 48 -20.53 10.25 17.18
CA TYR A 48 -21.51 9.31 16.63
C TYR A 48 -21.43 7.98 17.37
N SER A 49 -22.56 7.46 17.79
CA SER A 49 -22.72 6.04 18.12
C SER A 49 -22.65 5.24 16.82
N PHE A 50 -21.47 4.69 16.50
CA PHE A 50 -21.39 3.78 15.38
C PHE A 50 -22.18 2.51 15.70
N VAL A 51 -23.12 2.18 14.84
CA VAL A 51 -23.66 0.82 14.81
C VAL A 51 -22.50 -0.08 14.39
N VAL A 52 -22.09 -1.01 15.26
CA VAL A 52 -21.06 -2.00 14.94
C VAL A 52 -21.67 -2.95 13.90
N GLU A 53 -21.42 -2.65 12.63
CA GLU A 53 -21.81 -3.52 11.54
C GLU A 53 -20.73 -4.59 11.31
N PRO A 54 -21.10 -5.79 10.88
CA PRO A 54 -20.12 -6.79 10.46
C PRO A 54 -19.32 -6.24 9.26
N ILE A 55 -18.01 -6.56 9.20
CA ILE A 55 -17.20 -6.20 8.05
C ILE A 55 -17.67 -7.02 6.86
N TYR A 56 -17.99 -6.35 5.75
CA TYR A 56 -18.43 -7.01 4.52
C TYR A 56 -17.30 -7.79 3.87
N LYS A 57 -17.65 -8.89 3.21
CA LYS A 57 -16.66 -9.75 2.56
C LYS A 57 -15.87 -9.01 1.46
N GLU A 58 -16.55 -8.15 0.73
CA GLU A 58 -15.97 -7.34 -0.33
C GLU A 58 -14.95 -6.34 0.25
N ASP A 59 -15.24 -5.77 1.43
CA ASP A 59 -14.32 -4.88 2.13
C ASP A 59 -13.08 -5.64 2.61
N ILE A 60 -13.26 -6.88 3.11
CA ILE A 60 -12.16 -7.76 3.48
C ILE A 60 -11.26 -8.03 2.29
N ASP A 61 -11.84 -8.43 1.14
CA ASP A 61 -11.09 -8.76 -0.06
C ASP A 61 -10.26 -7.55 -0.57
N LEU A 62 -10.83 -6.32 -0.51
CA LEU A 62 -10.16 -5.09 -0.92
C LEU A 62 -9.00 -4.71 0.03
N LEU A 63 -9.23 -4.75 1.34
CA LEU A 63 -8.22 -4.39 2.33
C LEU A 63 -7.12 -5.46 2.45
N GLN A 64 -7.44 -6.73 2.23
CA GLN A 64 -6.43 -7.78 2.09
C GLN A 64 -5.59 -7.60 0.82
N PHE A 65 -6.18 -7.10 -0.28
CA PHE A 65 -5.41 -6.78 -1.47
C PHE A 65 -4.39 -5.66 -1.20
N ALA A 66 -4.75 -4.62 -0.45
CA ALA A 66 -3.84 -3.54 -0.07
C ALA A 66 -2.60 -4.06 0.68
N GLN A 67 -2.72 -5.11 1.51
CA GLN A 67 -1.59 -5.68 2.26
C GLN A 67 -0.41 -6.12 1.39
N ASN A 68 -0.60 -6.36 0.08
CA ASN A 68 0.52 -6.63 -0.81
C ASN A 68 1.45 -5.43 -0.92
N VAL A 69 0.89 -4.23 -1.07
CA VAL A 69 1.65 -2.99 -1.19
C VAL A 69 2.28 -2.64 0.16
N GLU A 70 1.53 -2.75 1.26
CA GLU A 70 2.01 -2.56 2.63
C GLU A 70 3.22 -3.46 2.96
N HIS A 71 3.18 -4.74 2.56
CA HIS A 71 4.34 -5.63 2.73
C HIS A 71 5.56 -5.17 1.94
N ASN A 72 5.35 -4.62 0.74
CA ASN A 72 6.43 -4.11 -0.10
C ASN A 72 7.10 -2.90 0.55
N GLU A 73 6.31 -1.94 0.98
CA GLU A 73 6.74 -0.70 1.62
C GLU A 73 7.40 -0.98 2.96
N ALA A 74 6.78 -1.81 3.81
CA ALA A 74 7.34 -2.21 5.09
C ALA A 74 8.75 -2.81 4.95
N ASP A 75 8.91 -3.83 4.10
CA ASP A 75 10.21 -4.45 3.93
C ASP A 75 11.22 -3.53 3.22
N PHE A 76 10.80 -2.73 2.22
CA PHE A 76 11.70 -1.80 1.55
C PHE A 76 12.23 -0.72 2.52
N PHE A 77 11.37 -0.11 3.32
CA PHE A 77 11.74 0.92 4.27
C PHE A 77 12.52 0.36 5.47
N LEU A 78 12.07 -0.76 6.05
CA LEU A 78 12.77 -1.43 7.15
C LEU A 78 14.19 -1.82 6.76
N TRP A 79 14.36 -2.48 5.60
CA TRP A 79 15.69 -2.85 5.11
C TRP A 79 16.52 -1.63 4.80
N GLY A 80 15.96 -0.65 4.10
CA GLY A 80 16.66 0.58 3.74
C GLY A 80 17.19 1.35 4.94
N ALA A 81 16.37 1.58 5.94
CA ALA A 81 16.73 2.36 7.12
C ALA A 81 17.49 1.53 8.19
N LEU A 82 17.00 0.31 8.51
CA LEU A 82 17.48 -0.44 9.66
C LEU A 82 18.39 -1.63 9.29
N GLY A 83 18.42 -2.07 8.03
CA GLY A 83 19.16 -3.26 7.59
C GLY A 83 18.53 -4.57 8.09
N LYS A 84 17.28 -4.58 8.45
CA LYS A 84 16.48 -5.74 8.88
C LYS A 84 15.03 -5.53 8.43
N GLY A 85 14.30 -6.60 8.18
CA GLY A 85 12.94 -6.56 7.66
C GLY A 85 11.88 -7.03 8.65
N LEU A 86 10.68 -7.29 8.15
CA LEU A 86 9.55 -7.78 8.94
C LEU A 86 9.86 -9.08 9.69
N ASP A 87 10.71 -9.96 9.13
CA ASP A 87 11.09 -11.22 9.77
C ASP A 87 11.75 -11.01 11.14
N GLU A 88 12.44 -9.90 11.36
CA GLU A 88 13.09 -9.54 12.60
C GLU A 88 12.30 -8.55 13.46
N VAL A 89 11.56 -7.64 12.81
CA VAL A 89 10.86 -6.54 13.50
C VAL A 89 9.46 -6.94 13.97
N ALA A 90 8.70 -7.67 13.14
CA ALA A 90 7.32 -8.09 13.40
C ALA A 90 7.01 -9.44 12.71
N PRO A 91 7.68 -10.54 13.12
CA PRO A 91 7.58 -11.84 12.43
C PRO A 91 6.15 -12.39 12.37
N GLU A 92 5.28 -12.01 13.30
CA GLU A 92 3.88 -12.38 13.32
C GLU A 92 3.05 -11.79 12.17
N LEU A 93 3.60 -10.82 11.44
CA LEU A 93 2.92 -10.18 10.30
C LEU A 93 3.26 -10.85 8.97
N VAL A 94 4.34 -11.62 8.88
CA VAL A 94 4.72 -12.29 7.62
C VAL A 94 3.83 -13.48 7.26
N LEU A 95 3.13 -14.05 8.25
CA LEU A 95 2.18 -15.16 8.10
C LEU A 95 2.72 -16.34 7.28
N GLY A 96 3.99 -16.67 7.46
CA GLY A 96 4.67 -17.75 6.73
C GLY A 96 5.09 -17.40 5.31
N GLY A 97 4.93 -16.15 4.90
CA GLY A 97 5.39 -15.68 3.60
C GLY A 97 6.92 -15.60 3.49
N PRO A 98 7.48 -15.75 2.28
CA PRO A 98 8.92 -15.80 2.06
C PRO A 98 9.58 -14.43 2.29
N ARG A 99 10.88 -14.48 2.66
CA ARG A 99 11.71 -13.27 2.78
C ARG A 99 11.90 -12.59 1.42
N PRO A 100 11.93 -11.23 1.35
CA PRO A 100 12.17 -10.53 0.10
C PRO A 100 13.55 -10.80 -0.49
N ILE A 101 13.64 -10.79 -1.82
CA ILE A 101 14.89 -10.99 -2.56
C ILE A 101 15.66 -9.68 -2.66
N GLY A 102 16.98 -9.71 -2.41
CA GLY A 102 17.93 -8.65 -2.76
C GLY A 102 17.88 -7.38 -1.91
N VAL A 103 17.16 -7.42 -0.79
CA VAL A 103 17.10 -6.32 0.19
C VAL A 103 18.43 -6.12 0.91
N ARG A 104 18.73 -4.87 1.26
CA ARG A 104 19.88 -4.51 2.07
C ARG A 104 19.73 -3.13 2.69
N LYS A 105 20.58 -2.82 3.70
CA LYS A 105 20.64 -1.46 4.26
C LYS A 105 21.12 -0.48 3.20
N ALA A 106 20.46 0.69 3.14
CA ALA A 106 20.84 1.80 2.29
C ALA A 106 21.85 2.72 2.98
N ASN A 107 22.62 3.44 2.19
CA ASN A 107 23.53 4.46 2.69
C ASN A 107 22.80 5.81 2.77
N LEU A 108 22.04 6.01 3.83
CA LEU A 108 21.21 7.20 4.05
C LEU A 108 21.94 8.24 4.89
N ASP A 109 21.65 9.52 4.63
CA ASP A 109 22.00 10.60 5.54
C ASP A 109 21.05 10.58 6.77
N ASP A 110 21.46 11.25 7.85
CA ASP A 110 20.75 11.23 9.14
C ASP A 110 19.29 11.64 9.06
N ILE A 111 18.94 12.60 8.21
CA ILE A 111 17.58 13.11 8.07
C ILE A 111 16.73 12.09 7.30
N THR A 112 17.24 11.60 6.19
CA THR A 112 16.55 10.61 5.37
C THR A 112 16.39 9.30 6.16
N GLU A 113 17.41 8.83 6.89
CA GLU A 113 17.30 7.62 7.72
C GLU A 113 16.17 7.75 8.76
N LYS A 114 16.04 8.90 9.42
CA LYS A 114 14.97 9.14 10.42
C LYS A 114 13.59 9.14 9.79
N ILE A 115 13.42 9.82 8.66
CA ILE A 115 12.15 9.86 7.92
C ILE A 115 11.76 8.45 7.46
N ILE A 116 12.68 7.72 6.83
CA ILE A 116 12.39 6.36 6.35
C ILE A 116 12.19 5.37 7.51
N THR A 117 12.81 5.61 8.65
CA THR A 117 12.55 4.81 9.87
C THR A 117 11.12 5.03 10.39
N GLU A 118 10.61 6.26 10.36
CA GLU A 118 9.22 6.57 10.71
C GLU A 118 8.27 5.82 9.76
N PHE A 119 8.42 5.99 8.45
CA PHE A 119 7.62 5.27 7.44
C PHE A 119 7.67 3.75 7.65
N ALA A 120 8.85 3.18 7.88
CA ALA A 120 9.01 1.76 8.13
C ALA A 120 8.14 1.24 9.29
N TYR A 121 8.06 1.99 10.39
CA TYR A 121 7.22 1.61 11.53
C TYR A 121 5.74 1.93 11.31
N GLU A 122 5.41 2.93 10.51
CA GLU A 122 4.03 3.19 10.08
C GLU A 122 3.50 2.01 9.26
N GLU A 123 4.28 1.49 8.31
CA GLU A 123 3.90 0.30 7.53
C GLU A 123 3.75 -0.96 8.39
N VAL A 124 4.57 -1.14 9.42
CA VAL A 124 4.35 -2.21 10.41
C VAL A 124 3.02 -2.02 11.13
N GLY A 125 2.67 -0.78 11.47
CA GLY A 125 1.37 -0.42 12.05
C GLY A 125 0.21 -0.70 11.10
N HIS A 126 0.33 -0.34 9.82
CA HIS A 126 -0.65 -0.59 8.77
C HIS A 126 -0.93 -2.10 8.62
N LEU A 127 0.11 -2.91 8.48
CA LEU A 127 -0.02 -4.37 8.41
C LEU A 127 -0.68 -4.95 9.65
N ARG A 128 -0.35 -4.45 10.84
CA ARG A 128 -0.92 -4.91 12.10
C ARG A 128 -2.41 -4.63 12.18
N ILE A 129 -2.83 -3.39 11.94
CA ILE A 129 -4.23 -3.01 12.01
C ILE A 129 -5.07 -3.67 10.91
N LEU A 130 -4.52 -3.85 9.71
CA LEU A 130 -5.17 -4.60 8.63
C LEU A 130 -5.37 -6.06 9.03
N LYS A 131 -4.33 -6.73 9.55
CA LYS A 131 -4.42 -8.11 10.04
C LYS A 131 -5.47 -8.26 11.14
N GLU A 132 -5.50 -7.35 12.11
CA GLU A 132 -6.45 -7.37 13.22
C GLU A 132 -7.90 -7.12 12.77
N THR A 133 -8.09 -6.30 11.74
CA THR A 133 -9.42 -5.88 11.28
C THR A 133 -10.03 -6.82 10.24
N VAL A 134 -9.25 -7.21 9.23
CA VAL A 134 -9.76 -7.99 8.09
C VAL A 134 -9.08 -9.34 7.90
N GLY A 135 -8.20 -9.71 8.83
CA GLY A 135 -7.33 -10.86 8.68
C GLY A 135 -6.15 -10.59 7.76
N GLY A 136 -5.02 -11.23 8.06
CA GLY A 136 -3.80 -11.10 7.27
C GLY A 136 -3.79 -12.03 6.07
N ILE A 137 -2.97 -11.69 5.08
CA ILE A 137 -2.53 -12.59 4.01
C ILE A 137 -1.06 -12.93 4.20
N PRO A 138 -0.59 -14.11 3.78
CA PRO A 138 0.84 -14.38 3.73
C PRO A 138 1.58 -13.32 2.89
N ARG A 139 2.73 -12.83 3.38
CA ARG A 139 3.58 -11.93 2.59
C ARG A 139 3.88 -12.58 1.23
N PRO A 140 3.64 -11.89 0.09
CA PRO A 140 4.02 -12.42 -1.21
C PRO A 140 5.55 -12.51 -1.35
N LEU A 141 6.04 -13.34 -2.27
CA LEU A 141 7.45 -13.27 -2.66
C LEU A 141 7.70 -11.94 -3.36
N MET A 142 8.53 -11.11 -2.75
CA MET A 142 8.89 -9.80 -3.32
C MET A 142 10.33 -9.79 -3.79
N ASN A 143 10.58 -9.15 -4.91
CA ASN A 143 11.93 -8.86 -5.39
C ASN A 143 12.21 -7.37 -5.22
N LEU A 144 13.01 -7.04 -4.22
CA LEU A 144 13.43 -5.67 -3.89
C LEU A 144 14.93 -5.47 -4.19
N SER A 145 15.49 -6.29 -5.09
CA SER A 145 16.88 -6.15 -5.51
C SER A 145 17.11 -4.89 -6.33
N ALA A 146 18.34 -4.37 -6.30
CA ALA A 146 18.72 -3.26 -7.17
C ALA A 146 18.45 -3.54 -8.67
N ALA A 147 18.46 -4.81 -9.08
CA ALA A 147 18.19 -5.20 -10.46
C ALA A 147 16.76 -4.88 -10.89
N VAL A 148 15.76 -5.06 -10.00
CA VAL A 148 14.37 -4.71 -10.31
C VAL A 148 14.21 -3.18 -10.44
N PHE A 149 14.77 -2.42 -9.53
CA PHE A 149 14.77 -0.95 -9.63
C PHE A 149 15.47 -0.47 -10.89
N ALA A 150 16.60 -1.09 -11.26
CA ALA A 150 17.28 -0.79 -12.52
C ALA A 150 16.39 -1.10 -13.74
N SER A 151 15.62 -2.18 -13.71
CA SER A 151 14.64 -2.52 -14.77
C SER A 151 13.59 -1.43 -14.93
N PHE A 152 12.95 -1.00 -13.84
CA PHE A 152 12.00 0.12 -13.86
C PHE A 152 12.60 1.40 -14.42
N MET A 153 13.80 1.75 -13.96
CA MET A 153 14.48 2.96 -14.42
C MET A 153 14.85 2.85 -15.92
N ASN A 154 15.39 1.71 -16.37
CA ASN A 154 15.72 1.51 -17.78
C ASN A 154 14.48 1.64 -18.68
N ARG A 155 13.34 1.14 -18.24
CA ARG A 155 12.07 1.30 -18.96
C ARG A 155 11.58 2.76 -18.95
N ALA A 156 11.66 3.43 -17.79
CA ALA A 156 11.29 4.84 -17.68
C ALA A 156 12.14 5.75 -18.57
N PHE A 157 13.41 5.40 -18.75
CA PHE A 157 14.34 6.13 -19.62
C PHE A 157 14.38 5.61 -21.05
N GLU A 158 13.66 4.53 -21.37
CA GLU A 158 13.66 3.86 -22.68
C GLU A 158 15.05 3.44 -23.15
N GLN A 159 16.00 3.31 -22.22
CA GLN A 159 17.38 2.91 -22.43
C GLN A 159 18.03 2.42 -21.14
N PRO A 160 19.04 1.55 -21.20
CA PRO A 160 19.81 1.18 -20.03
C PRO A 160 20.53 2.39 -19.43
N LEU A 161 20.37 2.60 -18.13
CA LEU A 161 21.20 3.52 -17.37
C LEU A 161 22.57 2.87 -17.07
N ASN A 162 23.64 3.63 -17.18
CA ASN A 162 24.99 3.15 -16.91
C ASN A 162 25.71 4.09 -15.92
N PRO A 163 26.12 3.58 -14.73
CA PRO A 163 25.87 2.22 -14.21
C PRO A 163 24.36 1.94 -14.01
N PRO A 164 23.94 0.68 -13.81
CA PRO A 164 22.56 0.35 -13.46
C PRO A 164 22.11 1.10 -12.21
N PHE A 165 20.86 1.58 -12.19
CA PHE A 165 20.32 2.29 -11.04
C PHE A 165 20.23 1.36 -9.81
N ASP A 166 20.64 1.88 -8.66
CA ASP A 166 20.61 1.18 -7.39
C ASP A 166 20.05 2.11 -6.30
N PRO A 167 18.88 1.80 -5.72
CA PRO A 167 18.23 2.64 -4.71
C PRO A 167 19.01 2.72 -3.40
N TYR A 168 19.88 1.76 -3.11
CA TYR A 168 20.52 1.62 -1.80
C TYR A 168 21.84 2.40 -1.65
N ILE A 169 22.35 3.03 -2.70
CA ILE A 169 23.70 3.64 -2.67
C ILE A 169 23.77 5.00 -1.96
N ASN A 170 22.68 5.74 -1.90
CA ASN A 170 22.56 7.04 -1.22
C ASN A 170 21.10 7.45 -1.02
N SER A 171 20.87 8.51 -0.23
CA SER A 171 19.54 9.04 0.09
C SER A 171 18.74 9.47 -1.15
N LEU A 172 19.36 10.12 -2.12
CA LEU A 172 18.66 10.58 -3.32
C LEU A 172 18.14 9.40 -4.14
N ASN A 173 18.97 8.39 -4.35
CA ASN A 173 18.58 7.18 -5.05
C ASN A 173 17.49 6.42 -4.28
N PHE A 174 17.57 6.40 -2.93
CA PHE A 174 16.56 5.74 -2.12
C PHE A 174 15.20 6.43 -2.23
N LEU A 175 15.17 7.76 -2.15
CA LEU A 175 13.95 8.56 -2.37
C LEU A 175 13.37 8.38 -3.78
N LEU A 176 14.21 8.29 -4.82
CA LEU A 176 13.75 7.97 -6.18
C LEU A 176 13.21 6.54 -6.29
N GLY A 177 13.81 5.58 -5.58
CA GLY A 177 13.27 4.23 -5.43
C GLY A 177 11.93 4.23 -4.70
N SER A 178 11.83 4.97 -3.60
CA SER A 178 10.58 5.16 -2.84
C SER A 178 9.47 5.84 -3.65
N TYR A 179 9.81 6.69 -4.61
CA TYR A 179 8.85 7.33 -5.50
C TYR A 179 8.08 6.33 -6.39
N ILE A 180 8.56 5.08 -6.54
CA ILE A 180 7.92 4.09 -7.44
C ILE A 180 6.68 3.47 -6.81
N VAL A 181 6.72 3.03 -5.54
CA VAL A 181 5.71 2.17 -4.91
C VAL A 181 4.68 2.92 -4.06
N PRO A 182 5.01 3.77 -3.08
CA PRO A 182 4.05 4.43 -2.18
C PRO A 182 2.91 5.16 -2.89
N TYR A 183 3.20 5.82 -3.99
CA TYR A 183 2.14 6.46 -4.79
C TYR A 183 1.13 5.47 -5.37
N VAL A 184 1.53 4.23 -5.63
CA VAL A 184 0.62 3.17 -6.09
C VAL A 184 -0.31 2.73 -4.95
N GLY A 185 0.20 2.63 -3.72
CA GLY A 185 -0.57 2.38 -2.50
C GLY A 185 -1.61 3.47 -2.26
N LEU A 186 -1.17 4.72 -2.19
CA LEU A 186 -2.04 5.89 -2.07
C LEU A 186 -3.20 5.87 -3.08
N THR A 187 -2.90 5.76 -4.37
CA THR A 187 -3.93 5.77 -5.43
C THR A 187 -4.84 4.54 -5.38
N GLY A 188 -4.35 3.43 -4.85
CA GLY A 188 -5.11 2.22 -4.56
C GLY A 188 -6.16 2.44 -3.47
N TYR A 189 -5.80 3.07 -2.36
CA TYR A 189 -6.75 3.44 -1.30
C TYR A 189 -7.81 4.44 -1.79
N VAL A 190 -7.42 5.44 -2.58
CA VAL A 190 -8.38 6.36 -3.22
C VAL A 190 -9.36 5.57 -4.10
N GLY A 191 -8.87 4.62 -4.90
CA GLY A 191 -9.70 3.78 -5.76
C GLY A 191 -10.59 2.79 -5.01
N ALA A 192 -10.15 2.29 -3.86
CA ALA A 192 -10.94 1.39 -3.02
C ALA A 192 -12.05 2.13 -2.24
N SER A 193 -11.80 3.37 -1.82
CA SER A 193 -12.71 4.14 -0.95
C SER A 193 -14.17 4.15 -1.38
N PRO A 194 -14.55 4.40 -2.67
CA PRO A 194 -15.95 4.39 -3.08
C PRO A 194 -16.58 2.98 -3.09
N MET A 195 -15.79 1.92 -3.06
CA MET A 195 -16.26 0.54 -3.06
C MET A 195 -16.45 -0.02 -1.64
N ILE A 196 -15.81 0.57 -0.64
CA ILE A 196 -15.93 0.18 0.77
C ILE A 196 -17.33 0.51 1.30
N ARG A 197 -17.98 -0.46 1.95
CA ARG A 197 -19.36 -0.37 2.42
C ARG A 197 -19.47 -0.17 3.92
N GLY A 198 -18.75 -0.95 4.72
CA GLY A 198 -18.84 -0.95 6.18
C GLY A 198 -18.15 0.24 6.84
N ASN A 199 -18.72 0.76 7.92
CA ASN A 199 -18.18 1.93 8.61
C ASN A 199 -16.77 1.69 9.18
N ILE A 200 -16.50 0.48 9.68
CA ILE A 200 -15.19 0.09 10.21
C ILE A 200 -14.15 0.11 9.09
N ALA A 201 -14.46 -0.52 7.96
CA ALA A 201 -13.58 -0.56 6.80
C ALA A 201 -13.36 0.83 6.20
N LYS A 202 -14.40 1.69 6.14
CA LYS A 202 -14.27 3.10 5.74
C LYS A 202 -13.34 3.88 6.65
N ARG A 203 -13.49 3.74 7.98
CA ARG A 203 -12.61 4.42 8.95
C ARG A 203 -11.15 3.97 8.79
N LEU A 204 -10.95 2.66 8.65
CA LEU A 204 -9.61 2.10 8.42
C LEU A 204 -9.01 2.63 7.11
N THR A 205 -9.73 2.49 5.99
CA THR A 205 -9.28 2.99 4.68
C THR A 205 -8.93 4.47 4.71
N ALA A 206 -9.76 5.30 5.34
CA ALA A 206 -9.49 6.74 5.46
C ALA A 206 -8.26 7.04 6.32
N GLY A 207 -8.02 6.26 7.39
CA GLY A 207 -6.85 6.41 8.24
C GLY A 207 -5.56 6.05 7.52
N LEU A 208 -5.54 4.89 6.85
CA LEU A 208 -4.40 4.45 6.04
C LEU A 208 -4.11 5.44 4.90
N LEU A 209 -5.13 5.81 4.13
CA LEU A 209 -5.02 6.82 3.07
C LEU A 209 -4.40 8.13 3.56
N GLY A 210 -4.78 8.59 4.77
CA GLY A 210 -4.25 9.83 5.34
C GLY A 210 -2.74 9.76 5.59
N VAL A 211 -2.23 8.64 6.08
CA VAL A 211 -0.79 8.42 6.32
C VAL A 211 -0.04 8.23 5.01
N GLU A 212 -0.54 7.39 4.11
CA GLU A 212 0.01 7.18 2.77
C GLU A 212 0.16 8.50 1.98
N ALA A 213 -0.87 9.37 2.04
CA ALA A 213 -0.79 10.69 1.41
C ALA A 213 0.30 11.57 2.04
N GLY A 214 0.51 11.45 3.35
CA GLY A 214 1.59 12.12 4.06
C GLY A 214 2.97 11.63 3.62
N GLN A 215 3.17 10.31 3.55
CA GLN A 215 4.43 9.71 3.12
C GLN A 215 4.78 10.09 1.68
N ASP A 216 3.83 9.97 0.74
CA ASP A 216 4.04 10.40 -0.66
C ASP A 216 4.41 11.89 -0.74
N ALA A 217 3.68 12.74 -0.01
CA ALA A 217 3.96 14.18 0.03
C ALA A 217 5.36 14.49 0.56
N VAL A 218 5.84 13.80 1.59
CA VAL A 218 7.19 13.98 2.13
C VAL A 218 8.24 13.51 1.13
N ILE A 219 8.08 12.33 0.51
CA ILE A 219 8.98 11.85 -0.55
C ILE A 219 9.06 12.88 -1.68
N ARG A 220 7.92 13.36 -2.16
CA ARG A 220 7.83 14.34 -3.25
C ARG A 220 8.43 15.69 -2.86
N ALA A 221 8.21 16.16 -1.64
CA ALA A 221 8.80 17.39 -1.13
C ALA A 221 10.33 17.31 -1.08
N ARG A 222 10.87 16.21 -0.54
CA ARG A 222 12.33 15.98 -0.48
C ARG A 222 12.97 15.87 -1.87
N LEU A 223 12.27 15.33 -2.85
CA LEU A 223 12.71 15.31 -4.24
C LEU A 223 12.55 16.69 -4.89
N TYR A 224 11.48 17.43 -4.60
CA TYR A 224 11.22 18.75 -5.14
C TYR A 224 12.28 19.78 -4.72
N GLU A 225 12.73 19.73 -3.46
CA GLU A 225 13.84 20.58 -2.97
C GLU A 225 15.12 20.43 -3.83
N ARG A 226 15.25 19.32 -4.53
CA ARG A 226 16.40 18.92 -5.36
C ARG A 226 16.04 18.78 -6.85
N ALA A 227 14.89 19.33 -7.29
CA ALA A 227 14.32 19.07 -8.61
C ALA A 227 15.31 19.31 -9.77
N GLU A 228 16.11 20.38 -9.69
CA GLU A 228 17.09 20.76 -10.70
C GLU A 228 18.46 20.09 -10.51
N GLU A 229 18.64 19.35 -9.41
CA GLU A 229 19.89 18.62 -9.15
C GLU A 229 19.98 17.41 -10.07
N LYS A 230 21.16 17.18 -10.65
CA LYS A 230 21.42 15.94 -11.39
C LYS A 230 21.59 14.77 -10.45
N VAL A 231 21.06 13.62 -10.84
CA VAL A 231 21.21 12.36 -10.11
C VAL A 231 22.51 11.68 -10.50
N PRO A 232 23.59 11.77 -9.69
CA PRO A 232 24.88 11.20 -10.08
C PRO A 232 24.80 9.66 -10.19
N PRO A 233 25.48 9.03 -11.14
CA PRO A 233 26.36 9.63 -12.17
C PRO A 233 25.62 10.03 -13.46
N TYR A 234 24.31 10.01 -13.49
CA TYR A 234 23.51 10.27 -14.68
C TYR A 234 23.42 11.78 -14.98
N ASN A 235 23.22 12.11 -16.26
CA ASN A 235 23.08 13.50 -16.69
C ASN A 235 21.61 13.96 -16.74
N TYR A 236 20.79 13.40 -15.88
CA TYR A 236 19.37 13.71 -15.75
C TYR A 236 19.08 14.30 -14.39
N THR A 237 18.15 15.26 -14.33
CA THR A 237 17.71 15.89 -13.08
C THR A 237 16.73 15.01 -12.31
N VAL A 238 16.52 15.33 -11.01
CA VAL A 238 15.50 14.68 -10.18
C VAL A 238 14.11 14.86 -10.79
N ALA A 239 13.80 16.05 -11.32
CA ALA A 239 12.53 16.32 -12.01
C ALA A 239 12.34 15.40 -13.22
N GLU A 240 13.40 15.19 -14.04
CA GLU A 240 13.36 14.28 -15.19
C GLU A 240 13.13 12.82 -14.75
N PHE A 241 13.75 12.38 -13.64
CA PHE A 241 13.52 11.03 -13.10
C PHE A 241 12.05 10.83 -12.70
N THR A 242 11.48 11.78 -11.96
CA THR A 242 10.08 11.68 -11.49
C THR A 242 9.08 11.78 -12.64
N ASP A 243 9.31 12.65 -13.63
CA ASP A 243 8.48 12.73 -14.85
C ASP A 243 8.46 11.41 -15.63
N ARG A 244 9.65 10.82 -15.87
CA ARG A 244 9.77 9.56 -16.60
C ARG A 244 9.15 8.38 -15.86
N LEU A 245 9.33 8.30 -14.53
CA LEU A 245 8.69 7.29 -13.69
C LEU A 245 7.17 7.42 -13.71
N SER A 246 6.65 8.64 -13.64
CA SER A 246 5.22 8.92 -13.72
C SER A 246 4.63 8.51 -15.07
N LYS A 247 5.32 8.83 -16.16
CA LYS A 247 4.93 8.38 -17.50
C LYS A 247 4.93 6.86 -17.62
N LEU A 248 5.93 6.17 -17.08
CA LEU A 248 5.98 4.71 -17.08
C LEU A 248 4.79 4.11 -16.29
N ARG A 249 4.48 4.65 -15.10
CA ARG A 249 3.31 4.17 -14.33
C ARG A 249 2.01 4.34 -15.10
N ASN A 250 1.83 5.45 -15.82
CA ASN A 250 0.65 5.67 -16.68
C ASN A 250 0.61 4.68 -17.86
N GLN A 251 1.74 4.40 -18.49
CA GLN A 251 1.83 3.42 -19.58
C GLN A 251 1.52 2.01 -19.10
N LEU A 252 2.09 1.60 -17.97
CA LEU A 252 1.83 0.29 -17.37
C LEU A 252 0.38 0.14 -16.92
N GLY A 253 -0.18 1.18 -16.25
CA GLY A 253 -1.56 1.17 -15.77
C GLY A 253 -2.61 1.12 -16.87
N LYS A 254 -2.31 1.66 -18.05
CA LYS A 254 -3.18 1.66 -19.28
C LYS A 254 -4.49 2.45 -19.19
N CYS A 255 -4.77 3.12 -18.08
CA CYS A 255 -6.06 3.80 -17.84
C CYS A 255 -5.95 5.33 -17.80
N GLY A 256 -5.19 5.88 -18.74
CA GLY A 256 -5.01 7.33 -18.86
C GLY A 256 -3.93 7.90 -17.94
N VAL A 257 -3.87 9.23 -17.88
CA VAL A 257 -2.91 9.95 -17.03
C VAL A 257 -3.46 10.05 -15.63
N LYS A 258 -2.77 9.44 -14.67
CA LYS A 258 -3.10 9.40 -13.23
C LYS A 258 -1.87 9.63 -12.36
N ASP A 259 -0.83 10.17 -12.96
CA ASP A 259 0.45 10.31 -12.31
C ASP A 259 1.26 11.37 -13.06
N GLU A 260 1.80 12.27 -12.31
CA GLU A 260 2.56 13.40 -12.83
C GLU A 260 3.88 13.50 -12.06
N GLY A 261 4.93 13.97 -12.69
CA GLY A 261 6.18 14.29 -12.01
C GLY A 261 6.00 15.33 -10.89
N ILE A 262 7.06 15.64 -10.18
CA ILE A 262 7.05 16.68 -9.13
C ILE A 262 6.98 18.10 -9.70
N ILE A 263 7.26 18.25 -10.98
CA ILE A 263 7.07 19.48 -11.76
C ILE A 263 6.16 19.16 -12.94
N VAL A 264 5.14 19.97 -13.13
CA VAL A 264 4.13 19.81 -14.19
C VAL A 264 3.95 21.12 -14.96
N PRO A 265 3.46 21.07 -16.22
CA PRO A 265 2.97 22.26 -16.88
C PRO A 265 1.83 22.91 -16.07
N PRO A 266 1.70 24.26 -16.06
CA PRO A 266 0.69 24.94 -15.22
C PRO A 266 -0.72 24.38 -15.38
N GLU A 267 -1.13 24.02 -16.60
CA GLU A 267 -2.45 23.49 -16.91
C GLU A 267 -2.77 22.13 -16.27
N LEU A 268 -1.75 21.40 -15.83
CA LEU A 268 -1.90 20.12 -15.12
C LEU A 268 -1.76 20.27 -13.60
N GLY A 269 -1.27 21.42 -13.12
CA GLY A 269 -1.13 21.71 -11.72
C GLY A 269 -2.41 22.24 -11.07
N ALA A 270 -2.35 22.49 -9.77
CA ALA A 270 -3.47 22.94 -8.97
C ALA A 270 -4.16 24.18 -9.61
N GLU A 271 -5.46 24.10 -9.83
CA GLU A 271 -6.28 25.13 -10.45
C GLU A 271 -5.77 25.61 -11.83
N GLY A 272 -4.96 24.82 -12.52
CA GLY A 272 -4.31 25.23 -13.77
C GLY A 272 -3.31 26.39 -13.60
N LYS A 273 -2.72 26.57 -12.41
CA LYS A 273 -1.90 27.74 -12.07
C LYS A 273 -0.54 27.40 -11.46
N SER A 274 -0.36 26.21 -10.93
CA SER A 274 0.87 25.80 -10.27
C SER A 274 1.69 24.88 -11.18
N THR A 275 3.02 25.04 -11.14
CA THR A 275 3.96 24.07 -11.73
C THR A 275 4.47 23.07 -10.72
N THR A 276 4.20 23.27 -9.42
CA THR A 276 4.60 22.40 -8.34
C THR A 276 3.54 21.31 -8.15
N ASN A 277 3.98 20.06 -8.01
CA ASN A 277 3.11 18.91 -7.83
C ASN A 277 3.61 18.00 -6.69
N VAL A 278 3.85 18.61 -5.53
CA VAL A 278 4.24 17.90 -4.29
C VAL A 278 3.07 17.09 -3.75
N LEU A 279 1.86 17.67 -3.77
CA LEU A 279 0.63 16.93 -3.47
C LEU A 279 0.04 16.43 -4.79
N SER A 280 0.35 15.19 -5.16
CA SER A 280 -0.09 14.65 -6.44
C SER A 280 -1.60 14.60 -6.56
N ALA A 281 -2.13 15.46 -7.43
CA ALA A 281 -3.55 15.61 -7.67
C ALA A 281 -3.80 16.04 -9.12
N ASN A 282 -5.05 15.89 -9.58
CA ASN A 282 -5.48 16.45 -10.86
C ASN A 282 -5.66 17.97 -10.77
N LYS A 283 -5.98 18.61 -11.90
CA LYS A 283 -6.22 20.06 -11.96
C LYS A 283 -7.31 20.57 -11.02
N ASP A 284 -8.23 19.71 -10.61
CA ASP A 284 -9.32 20.02 -9.66
C ASP A 284 -8.90 19.74 -8.20
N SER A 285 -7.60 19.52 -7.96
CA SER A 285 -6.98 19.25 -6.64
C SER A 285 -7.53 17.98 -5.96
N ILE A 286 -7.90 16.98 -6.74
CA ILE A 286 -8.37 15.67 -6.27
C ILE A 286 -7.34 14.62 -6.60
N SER A 287 -6.97 13.79 -5.61
CA SER A 287 -6.04 12.67 -5.80
C SER A 287 -6.54 11.69 -6.86
N TYR A 288 -5.61 11.17 -7.64
CA TYR A 288 -5.90 10.13 -8.61
C TYR A 288 -6.25 8.81 -7.93
N GLN A 289 -6.99 7.97 -8.65
CA GLN A 289 -7.40 6.64 -8.19
C GLN A 289 -6.96 5.55 -9.16
N ARG A 290 -6.59 4.38 -8.62
CA ARG A 290 -6.26 3.18 -9.39
C ARG A 290 -7.05 1.97 -8.93
N THR A 291 -7.42 1.13 -9.89
CA THR A 291 -8.04 -0.17 -9.64
C THR A 291 -7.00 -1.22 -9.29
N PRO A 292 -7.37 -2.36 -8.67
CA PRO A 292 -6.44 -3.47 -8.43
C PRO A 292 -5.70 -3.94 -9.70
N ALA A 293 -6.36 -3.96 -10.85
CA ALA A 293 -5.73 -4.32 -12.13
C ALA A 293 -4.60 -3.34 -12.51
N GLU A 294 -4.85 -2.03 -12.40
CA GLU A 294 -3.83 -1.01 -12.68
C GLU A 294 -2.63 -1.13 -11.73
N ILE A 295 -2.88 -1.40 -10.45
CA ILE A 295 -1.86 -1.60 -9.43
C ILE A 295 -0.99 -2.80 -9.80
N LEU A 296 -1.60 -3.95 -10.12
CA LEU A 296 -0.86 -5.16 -10.51
C LEU A 296 -0.04 -4.95 -11.77
N ARG A 297 -0.59 -4.30 -12.81
CA ARG A 297 0.14 -3.97 -14.05
C ARG A 297 1.42 -3.19 -13.78
N ILE A 298 1.35 -2.23 -12.87
CA ILE A 298 2.49 -1.39 -12.48
C ILE A 298 3.49 -2.21 -11.67
N LEU A 299 3.05 -2.86 -10.59
CA LEU A 299 3.93 -3.56 -9.65
C LEU A 299 4.56 -4.82 -10.25
N TYR A 300 3.89 -5.45 -11.21
CA TYR A 300 4.45 -6.56 -11.98
C TYR A 300 5.45 -6.10 -13.05
N ASP A 301 5.51 -4.80 -13.35
CA ASP A 301 6.35 -4.23 -14.42
C ASP A 301 6.12 -4.87 -15.80
N THR A 302 4.98 -5.51 -16.00
CA THR A 302 4.62 -6.17 -17.27
C THR A 302 3.56 -5.40 -18.04
N GLY A 303 2.81 -4.53 -17.38
CA GLY A 303 1.62 -3.90 -17.95
C GLY A 303 0.47 -4.91 -18.15
N ASP A 304 0.54 -6.07 -17.50
CA ASP A 304 -0.46 -7.13 -17.54
C ASP A 304 -0.71 -7.67 -16.14
N GLU A 305 -1.92 -7.52 -15.63
CA GLU A 305 -2.34 -7.98 -14.30
C GLU A 305 -2.36 -9.50 -14.14
N HIS A 306 -2.28 -10.23 -15.24
CA HIS A 306 -2.25 -11.70 -15.28
C HIS A 306 -0.83 -12.26 -15.30
N LEU A 307 0.16 -11.43 -15.63
CA LEU A 307 1.55 -11.85 -15.81
C LEU A 307 2.45 -11.33 -14.69
N PRO A 308 2.81 -12.16 -13.69
CA PRO A 308 3.73 -11.81 -12.63
C PRO A 308 5.10 -11.36 -13.15
N GLY A 309 5.74 -10.49 -12.39
CA GLY A 309 7.07 -9.94 -12.70
C GLY A 309 7.43 -8.82 -11.73
N GLY A 310 8.42 -8.00 -12.11
CA GLY A 310 8.83 -6.83 -11.35
C GLY A 310 9.03 -7.09 -9.86
N PHE A 311 8.28 -6.37 -9.03
CA PHE A 311 8.34 -6.54 -7.57
C PHE A 311 7.72 -7.85 -7.07
N TYR A 312 6.86 -8.51 -7.85
CA TYR A 312 6.16 -9.75 -7.46
C TYR A 312 6.37 -10.86 -8.49
N PRO A 313 7.56 -11.51 -8.47
CA PRO A 313 7.94 -12.50 -9.48
C PRO A 313 7.04 -13.76 -9.53
N SER A 314 6.30 -14.02 -8.45
CA SER A 314 5.33 -15.12 -8.36
C SER A 314 3.88 -14.63 -8.26
N GLY A 315 3.66 -13.34 -8.43
CA GLY A 315 2.37 -12.69 -8.25
C GLY A 315 2.09 -12.25 -6.81
N ALA A 316 1.09 -11.40 -6.66
CA ALA A 316 0.59 -10.90 -5.39
C ALA A 316 -0.38 -11.90 -4.75
N ASN A 317 -0.60 -11.78 -3.43
CA ASN A 317 -1.47 -12.66 -2.65
C ASN A 317 -2.86 -12.05 -2.40
N GLY A 318 -3.71 -12.82 -1.77
CA GLY A 318 -5.09 -12.46 -1.50
C GLY A 318 -6.03 -12.75 -2.67
N LYS A 319 -7.32 -12.80 -2.37
CA LYS A 319 -8.35 -13.28 -3.32
C LYS A 319 -8.38 -12.47 -4.62
N ILE A 320 -8.31 -11.13 -4.53
CA ILE A 320 -8.37 -10.27 -5.73
C ILE A 320 -7.18 -10.55 -6.66
N ALA A 321 -5.95 -10.59 -6.13
CA ALA A 321 -4.77 -10.86 -6.93
C ALA A 321 -4.80 -12.25 -7.56
N GLN A 322 -5.20 -13.28 -6.78
CA GLN A 322 -5.29 -14.64 -7.25
C GLN A 322 -6.35 -14.83 -8.36
N GLN A 323 -7.42 -14.03 -8.36
CA GLN A 323 -8.40 -14.05 -9.46
C GLN A 323 -7.80 -13.58 -10.80
N TYR A 324 -6.84 -12.66 -10.79
CA TYR A 324 -6.12 -12.26 -12.00
C TYR A 324 -5.15 -13.35 -12.46
N LEU A 325 -4.41 -13.97 -11.54
CA LEU A 325 -3.45 -15.03 -11.86
C LEU A 325 -4.12 -16.31 -12.38
N SER A 326 -5.37 -16.57 -12.00
CA SER A 326 -6.11 -17.76 -12.41
C SER A 326 -6.83 -17.66 -13.76
N LYS A 327 -6.84 -16.47 -14.38
CA LYS A 327 -7.45 -16.25 -15.69
C LYS A 327 -6.33 -16.20 -16.74
N PRO A 328 -6.41 -17.04 -17.79
CA PRO A 328 -5.45 -16.98 -18.90
C PRO A 328 -5.65 -15.72 -19.75
#